data_5b56cbabb1a6f7b9cdef1961a28d6861
#
_entry.id   5b56cbabb1a6f7b9cdef1961a28d6861
#
_cell.length_a   1.000
_cell.length_b   1.000
_cell.length_c   1.000
_cell.angle_alpha   90.00
_cell.angle_beta   90.00
_cell.angle_gamma   90.00
#
_symmetry.space_group_name_H-M   'P 1'
#
loop_
_entity.id
_entity.type
_entity.pdbx_description
1 polymer ?
#
loop_
_entity_poly.entity_id
_entity_poly.type
_entity_poly.pdbx_seq_one_letter_code
_entity_poly.pdbx_strand_id
1 'polypeptide(L)'
;MDANASQIQGDCDDRFLAVKDEFRRNFQERSELGAAIAIHLDGEPVVDLWGGVAEPSTGRPWDQDSIVRVFSIAKAMTAICMHVLIDRGLIDLDAPVAQYWPEFATNGKSDITVATVMSHQAGLPVWQAELPKDGLLDWDAAIRALAREKPIWEPGTCHGYHGTTIGFLEGELIRLVTGKTVGSFLREEVAGPLQADAWIGLPESEEPRVAEVSIVEADPNSAMFAKLMAEPNWVGWKLIHNTGGTNDPANINTRAYRAAENPSVGGVASARGLARLFSPFSRDGAVDGLRLVRPTALPAMRHPRSASDCDLMLRLPTTFSLGFAKSWGARKSGPGNHVIIGEQAFGAPGRGGSIGFADGEAKISFGYVMNRHGGGVGLNDRGQSLVDAAYRALGYTSSDPGCWVR
;
A
#
# COMPACT_ATOMS: atom_id res chain seq x y z
N MET A 1 31.95 -2.46 8.70
CA MET A 1 30.64 -1.90 9.08
C MET A 1 30.83 -0.40 9.11
N ASP A 2 30.33 0.30 8.09
CA ASP A 2 30.53 1.73 7.94
C ASP A 2 29.85 2.50 9.06
N ALA A 3 30.61 3.38 9.71
CA ALA A 3 30.15 4.23 10.82
C ALA A 3 28.97 5.17 10.47
N ASN A 4 28.68 5.33 9.18
CA ASN A 4 27.57 6.14 8.66
C ASN A 4 26.19 5.43 8.71
N ALA A 5 26.14 4.10 8.82
CA ALA A 5 24.87 3.34 8.87
C ALA A 5 24.17 3.44 10.24
N SER A 6 24.81 4.08 11.24
CA SER A 6 24.34 4.05 12.64
C SER A 6 23.74 5.36 13.14
N GLN A 7 23.75 6.44 12.36
CA GLN A 7 23.28 7.74 12.85
C GLN A 7 21.82 7.96 12.45
N ILE A 8 20.90 7.63 13.37
CA ILE A 8 19.49 7.99 13.26
C ILE A 8 19.37 9.49 13.55
N GLN A 9 18.67 10.18 12.66
CA GLN A 9 18.37 11.60 12.75
C GLN A 9 16.88 11.81 13.00
N GLY A 10 16.51 13.02 13.39
CA GLY A 10 15.11 13.43 13.59
C GLY A 10 14.67 13.41 15.03
N ASP A 11 13.39 13.68 15.22
CA ASP A 11 12.76 13.91 16.50
C ASP A 11 11.81 12.77 16.92
N CYS A 12 11.67 12.56 18.23
CA CYS A 12 10.81 11.55 18.81
C CYS A 12 10.34 12.00 20.19
N ASP A 13 9.03 12.08 20.37
CA ASP A 13 8.40 12.34 21.68
C ASP A 13 8.80 11.24 22.68
N ASP A 14 9.05 11.61 23.93
CA ASP A 14 9.51 10.70 24.99
C ASP A 14 8.62 9.46 25.15
N ARG A 15 7.33 9.61 24.95
CA ARG A 15 6.37 8.50 24.99
C ARG A 15 6.64 7.43 23.95
N PHE A 16 7.26 7.80 22.82
CA PHE A 16 7.53 6.91 21.68
C PHE A 16 9.02 6.49 21.61
N LEU A 17 9.83 6.66 22.64
CA LEU A 17 11.24 6.26 22.63
C LEU A 17 11.44 4.79 22.29
N ALA A 18 10.50 3.91 22.64
CA ALA A 18 10.52 2.50 22.23
C ALA A 18 10.48 2.33 20.69
N VAL A 19 9.82 3.23 19.96
CA VAL A 19 9.83 3.24 18.47
C VAL A 19 11.21 3.60 17.95
N LYS A 20 11.85 4.63 18.56
CA LYS A 20 13.22 5.04 18.20
C LYS A 20 14.22 3.90 18.46
N ASP A 21 14.04 3.16 19.55
CA ASP A 21 14.92 2.03 19.88
C ASP A 21 14.72 0.86 18.90
N GLU A 22 13.47 0.52 18.53
CA GLU A 22 13.22 -0.49 17.49
C GLU A 22 13.72 -0.04 16.11
N PHE A 23 13.58 1.23 15.77
CA PHE A 23 14.11 1.78 14.52
C PHE A 23 15.65 1.63 14.48
N ARG A 24 16.36 1.95 15.58
CA ARG A 24 17.80 1.71 15.72
C ARG A 24 18.16 0.23 15.58
N ARG A 25 17.38 -0.65 16.24
CA ARG A 25 17.59 -2.10 16.21
C ARG A 25 17.42 -2.67 14.80
N ASN A 26 16.55 -2.08 13.96
CA ASN A 26 16.41 -2.49 12.57
C ASN A 26 17.73 -2.38 11.81
N PHE A 27 18.51 -1.30 12.01
CA PHE A 27 19.82 -1.15 11.39
C PHE A 27 20.88 -2.09 11.98
N GLN A 28 20.84 -2.30 13.29
CA GLN A 28 21.84 -3.09 14.01
C GLN A 28 21.64 -4.60 13.82
N GLU A 29 20.40 -5.08 13.82
CA GLU A 29 20.08 -6.49 13.96
C GLU A 29 19.26 -7.07 12.78
N ARG A 30 18.52 -6.23 12.02
CA ARG A 30 17.59 -6.68 10.98
C ARG A 30 17.99 -6.23 9.57
N SER A 31 19.27 -5.85 9.41
CA SER A 31 19.85 -5.48 8.12
C SER A 31 19.09 -4.38 7.39
N GLU A 32 18.59 -3.37 8.09
CA GLU A 32 18.04 -2.17 7.45
C GLU A 32 19.14 -1.46 6.68
N LEU A 33 18.82 -0.91 5.51
CA LEU A 33 19.78 -0.21 4.66
C LEU A 33 19.57 1.31 4.75
N GLY A 34 18.41 1.78 4.37
CA GLY A 34 17.95 3.14 4.48
C GLY A 34 16.45 3.14 4.73
N ALA A 35 15.98 3.96 5.67
CA ALA A 35 14.58 3.99 6.07
C ALA A 35 14.20 5.33 6.72
N ALA A 36 12.88 5.56 6.75
CA ALA A 36 12.27 6.62 7.55
C ALA A 36 10.95 6.15 8.16
N ILE A 37 10.61 6.70 9.33
CA ILE A 37 9.33 6.51 10.00
C ILE A 37 8.78 7.84 10.47
N ALA A 38 7.48 8.06 10.26
CA ALA A 38 6.75 9.20 10.82
C ALA A 38 5.44 8.72 11.44
N ILE A 39 5.11 9.26 12.60
CA ILE A 39 3.84 9.00 13.30
C ILE A 39 3.25 10.33 13.72
N HIS A 40 1.96 10.53 13.40
CA HIS A 40 1.19 11.62 13.99
C HIS A 40 0.21 11.03 15.01
N LEU A 41 0.04 11.71 16.11
CA LEU A 41 -0.96 11.42 17.13
C LEU A 41 -1.93 12.60 17.23
N ASP A 42 -3.20 12.34 17.00
CA ASP A 42 -4.26 13.36 16.96
C ASP A 42 -3.97 14.52 15.98
N GLY A 43 -3.27 14.20 14.89
CA GLY A 43 -2.84 15.12 13.85
C GLY A 43 -1.45 15.73 14.02
N GLU A 44 -0.88 15.70 15.23
CA GLU A 44 0.43 16.28 15.55
C GLU A 44 1.57 15.27 15.37
N PRO A 45 2.71 15.66 14.77
CA PRO A 45 3.87 14.79 14.62
C PRO A 45 4.47 14.44 15.98
N VAL A 46 4.65 13.16 16.27
CA VAL A 46 5.25 12.64 17.51
C VAL A 46 6.48 11.77 17.26
N VAL A 47 6.63 11.24 16.06
CA VAL A 47 7.85 10.53 15.61
C VAL A 47 8.14 10.97 14.19
N ASP A 48 9.41 11.30 13.95
CA ASP A 48 9.92 11.69 12.64
C ASP A 48 11.41 11.35 12.61
N LEU A 49 11.74 10.12 12.18
CA LEU A 49 13.08 9.56 12.21
C LEU A 49 13.49 9.03 10.84
N TRP A 50 14.76 9.21 10.50
CA TRP A 50 15.35 8.66 9.28
C TRP A 50 16.81 8.30 9.50
N GLY A 51 17.38 7.48 8.60
CA GLY A 51 18.78 7.12 8.65
C GLY A 51 19.18 6.08 7.62
N GLY A 52 20.46 5.77 7.59
CA GLY A 52 21.07 4.81 6.68
C GLY A 52 21.41 5.39 5.31
N VAL A 53 21.37 4.56 4.27
CA VAL A 53 21.83 4.85 2.91
C VAL A 53 20.67 4.84 1.94
N ALA A 54 20.47 5.96 1.23
CA ALA A 54 19.43 6.08 0.20
C ALA A 54 19.86 5.46 -1.13
N GLU A 55 21.14 5.56 -1.48
CA GLU A 55 21.68 5.07 -2.75
C GLU A 55 22.95 4.25 -2.51
N PRO A 56 22.85 2.92 -2.46
CA PRO A 56 23.99 2.03 -2.18
C PRO A 56 25.12 2.16 -3.17
N SER A 57 24.81 2.45 -4.44
CA SER A 57 25.79 2.57 -5.53
C SER A 57 26.75 3.74 -5.35
N THR A 58 26.32 4.84 -4.71
CA THR A 58 27.11 6.06 -4.47
C THR A 58 27.44 6.28 -3.01
N GLY A 59 26.75 5.60 -2.10
CA GLY A 59 26.83 5.84 -0.66
C GLY A 59 26.07 7.08 -0.19
N ARG A 60 25.17 7.66 -1.04
CA ARG A 60 24.36 8.81 -0.66
C ARG A 60 23.53 8.48 0.58
N PRO A 61 23.61 9.29 1.66
CA PRO A 61 22.85 9.03 2.88
C PRO A 61 21.36 9.22 2.65
N TRP A 62 20.55 8.56 3.47
CA TRP A 62 19.12 8.84 3.57
C TRP A 62 18.92 10.20 4.26
N ASP A 63 18.16 11.08 3.62
CA ASP A 63 17.85 12.42 4.11
C ASP A 63 16.39 12.51 4.56
N GLN A 64 16.06 13.55 5.31
CA GLN A 64 14.69 13.83 5.76
C GLN A 64 13.67 13.90 4.62
N ASP A 65 14.11 14.37 3.44
CA ASP A 65 13.28 14.55 2.25
C ASP A 65 13.40 13.40 1.25
N SER A 66 14.08 12.31 1.63
CA SER A 66 14.18 11.13 0.78
C SER A 66 12.82 10.50 0.56
N ILE A 67 12.56 10.16 -0.69
CA ILE A 67 11.36 9.44 -1.13
C ILE A 67 11.75 8.11 -1.72
N VAL A 68 10.85 7.15 -1.66
CA VAL A 68 11.13 5.82 -2.19
C VAL A 68 9.85 5.19 -2.76
N ARG A 69 10.02 4.23 -3.65
CA ARG A 69 8.91 3.43 -4.16
C ARG A 69 8.29 2.61 -3.04
N VAL A 70 6.98 2.81 -2.81
CA VAL A 70 6.22 2.19 -1.70
C VAL A 70 5.31 1.05 -2.15
N PHE A 71 5.39 0.65 -3.40
CA PHE A 71 4.65 -0.48 -3.99
C PHE A 71 3.15 -0.45 -3.66
N SER A 72 2.64 -1.51 -3.01
CA SER A 72 1.21 -1.70 -2.78
C SER A 72 0.54 -0.67 -1.86
N ILE A 73 1.29 0.22 -1.21
CA ILE A 73 0.70 1.39 -0.56
C ILE A 73 0.00 2.29 -1.59
N ALA A 74 0.42 2.25 -2.87
CA ALA A 74 -0.28 2.93 -3.98
C ALA A 74 -1.78 2.59 -4.04
N LYS A 75 -2.18 1.36 -3.69
CA LYS A 75 -3.59 0.96 -3.63
C LYS A 75 -4.38 1.79 -2.62
N ALA A 76 -3.81 1.98 -1.42
CA ALA A 76 -4.44 2.82 -0.42
C ALA A 76 -4.49 4.30 -0.85
N MET A 77 -3.47 4.78 -1.56
CA MET A 77 -3.47 6.13 -2.13
C MET A 77 -4.60 6.28 -3.16
N THR A 78 -4.80 5.28 -4.01
CA THR A 78 -5.90 5.24 -5.00
C THR A 78 -7.25 5.11 -4.32
N ALA A 79 -7.37 4.24 -3.31
CA ALA A 79 -8.59 4.07 -2.54
C ALA A 79 -9.00 5.36 -1.80
N ILE A 80 -8.05 6.14 -1.28
CA ILE A 80 -8.34 7.47 -0.72
C ILE A 80 -8.98 8.37 -1.77
N CYS A 81 -8.47 8.40 -3.00
CA CYS A 81 -9.07 9.15 -4.10
C CYS A 81 -10.50 8.67 -4.39
N MET A 82 -10.73 7.36 -4.42
CA MET A 82 -12.07 6.79 -4.59
C MET A 82 -13.02 7.22 -3.47
N HIS A 83 -12.59 7.16 -2.21
CA HIS A 83 -13.42 7.59 -1.08
C HIS A 83 -13.74 9.09 -1.10
N VAL A 84 -12.84 9.94 -1.58
CA VAL A 84 -13.13 11.36 -1.81
C VAL A 84 -14.24 11.52 -2.86
N LEU A 85 -14.21 10.76 -3.94
CA LEU A 85 -15.25 10.81 -4.99
C LEU A 85 -16.59 10.23 -4.50
N ILE A 86 -16.55 9.16 -3.71
CA ILE A 86 -17.73 8.56 -3.09
C ILE A 86 -18.37 9.55 -2.11
N ASP A 87 -17.58 10.19 -1.26
CA ASP A 87 -18.08 11.19 -0.30
C ASP A 87 -18.69 12.42 -0.98
N ARG A 88 -18.16 12.80 -2.16
CA ARG A 88 -18.71 13.86 -3.00
C ARG A 88 -19.96 13.45 -3.77
N GLY A 89 -20.37 12.17 -3.72
CA GLY A 89 -21.53 11.63 -4.44
C GLY A 89 -21.30 11.46 -5.95
N LEU A 90 -20.05 11.46 -6.40
CA LEU A 90 -19.68 11.27 -7.80
C LEU A 90 -19.55 9.80 -8.19
N ILE A 91 -19.29 8.94 -7.22
CA ILE A 91 -19.26 7.48 -7.36
C ILE A 91 -20.17 6.88 -6.28
N ASP A 92 -21.03 5.93 -6.68
CA ASP A 92 -21.85 5.14 -5.78
C ASP A 92 -21.24 3.74 -5.62
N LEU A 93 -21.04 3.31 -4.38
CA LEU A 93 -20.46 2.00 -4.05
C LEU A 93 -21.31 0.83 -4.56
N ASP A 94 -22.63 0.99 -4.56
CA ASP A 94 -23.57 -0.05 -4.95
C ASP A 94 -23.90 -0.03 -6.46
N ALA A 95 -23.44 1.01 -7.16
CA ALA A 95 -23.62 1.09 -8.62
C ALA A 95 -22.72 0.07 -9.34
N PRO A 96 -23.19 -0.54 -10.43
CA PRO A 96 -22.34 -1.32 -11.32
C PRO A 96 -21.20 -0.46 -11.89
N VAL A 97 -20.00 -1.02 -11.97
CA VAL A 97 -18.85 -0.39 -12.65
C VAL A 97 -19.21 0.00 -14.09
N ALA A 98 -20.01 -0.82 -14.75
CA ALA A 98 -20.51 -0.60 -16.12
C ALA A 98 -21.32 0.70 -16.27
N GLN A 99 -21.87 1.25 -15.22
CA GLN A 99 -22.55 2.55 -15.24
C GLN A 99 -21.59 3.70 -15.58
N TYR A 100 -20.35 3.61 -15.11
CA TYR A 100 -19.29 4.60 -15.34
C TYR A 100 -18.41 4.21 -16.53
N TRP A 101 -18.22 2.89 -16.71
CA TRP A 101 -17.36 2.28 -17.72
C TRP A 101 -18.13 1.23 -18.54
N PRO A 102 -18.88 1.65 -19.58
CA PRO A 102 -19.76 0.75 -20.35
C PRO A 102 -19.04 -0.45 -20.97
N GLU A 103 -17.79 -0.27 -21.44
CA GLU A 103 -17.00 -1.34 -22.05
C GLU A 103 -16.65 -2.46 -21.05
N PHE A 104 -16.71 -2.18 -19.77
CA PHE A 104 -16.51 -3.18 -18.72
C PHE A 104 -17.61 -4.24 -18.66
N ALA A 105 -18.82 -3.95 -19.11
CA ALA A 105 -20.01 -4.83 -19.00
C ALA A 105 -19.85 -6.22 -19.65
N THR A 106 -18.83 -6.42 -20.49
CA THR A 106 -18.63 -7.66 -21.24
C THR A 106 -18.21 -8.83 -20.34
N ASN A 107 -18.39 -10.06 -20.85
CA ASN A 107 -17.90 -11.30 -20.23
C ASN A 107 -18.41 -11.55 -18.79
N GLY A 108 -19.68 -11.21 -18.51
CA GLY A 108 -20.31 -11.46 -17.21
C GLY A 108 -19.96 -10.43 -16.13
N LYS A 109 -19.55 -9.20 -16.52
CA LYS A 109 -19.14 -8.14 -15.59
C LYS A 109 -20.21 -7.03 -15.42
N SER A 110 -21.39 -7.14 -16.05
CA SER A 110 -22.43 -6.09 -16.04
C SER A 110 -22.85 -5.66 -14.65
N ASP A 111 -22.88 -6.58 -13.69
CA ASP A 111 -23.45 -6.37 -12.35
C ASP A 111 -22.36 -6.24 -11.26
N ILE A 112 -21.08 -6.24 -11.65
CA ILE A 112 -19.97 -6.01 -10.71
C ILE A 112 -20.06 -4.59 -10.18
N THR A 113 -20.32 -4.44 -8.87
CA THR A 113 -20.40 -3.13 -8.23
C THR A 113 -19.02 -2.54 -7.92
N VAL A 114 -18.97 -1.23 -7.71
CA VAL A 114 -17.75 -0.54 -7.24
C VAL A 114 -17.27 -1.16 -5.93
N ALA A 115 -18.18 -1.44 -4.98
CA ALA A 115 -17.83 -2.09 -3.71
C ALA A 115 -17.21 -3.48 -3.90
N THR A 116 -17.68 -4.26 -4.88
CA THR A 116 -17.14 -5.59 -5.23
C THR A 116 -15.70 -5.47 -5.74
N VAL A 117 -15.40 -4.46 -6.56
CA VAL A 117 -14.02 -4.16 -7.00
C VAL A 117 -13.15 -3.76 -5.81
N MET A 118 -13.56 -2.74 -5.04
CA MET A 118 -12.77 -2.19 -3.93
C MET A 118 -12.51 -3.19 -2.79
N SER A 119 -13.29 -4.28 -2.71
CA SER A 119 -13.12 -5.34 -1.70
C SER A 119 -12.40 -6.60 -2.21
N HIS A 120 -11.73 -6.52 -3.36
CA HIS A 120 -11.01 -7.64 -3.97
C HIS A 120 -11.88 -8.86 -4.34
N GLN A 121 -13.15 -8.64 -4.65
CA GLN A 121 -14.13 -9.70 -4.94
C GLN A 121 -14.56 -9.78 -6.43
N ALA A 122 -14.00 -8.92 -7.29
CA ALA A 122 -14.43 -8.81 -8.70
C ALA A 122 -14.03 -10.01 -9.59
N GLY A 123 -13.16 -10.91 -9.13
CA GLY A 123 -12.68 -12.03 -9.94
C GLY A 123 -11.67 -11.66 -11.02
N LEU A 124 -11.07 -10.48 -10.93
CA LEU A 124 -10.13 -9.92 -11.91
C LEU A 124 -8.73 -9.66 -11.30
N PRO A 125 -8.12 -10.60 -10.56
CA PRO A 125 -6.91 -10.33 -9.77
C PRO A 125 -5.65 -10.13 -10.62
N VAL A 126 -5.64 -10.59 -11.86
CA VAL A 126 -4.53 -10.56 -12.81
C VAL A 126 -5.04 -10.40 -14.23
N TRP A 127 -4.19 -9.95 -15.15
CA TRP A 127 -4.41 -10.14 -16.58
C TRP A 127 -4.18 -11.61 -16.92
N GLN A 128 -5.18 -12.27 -17.54
CA GLN A 128 -5.07 -13.68 -17.92
C GLN A 128 -4.23 -13.83 -19.20
N ALA A 129 -4.35 -12.90 -20.14
CA ALA A 129 -3.47 -12.79 -21.26
C ALA A 129 -2.07 -12.34 -20.83
N GLU A 130 -1.03 -12.82 -21.52
CA GLU A 130 0.33 -12.37 -21.27
C GLU A 130 0.49 -10.89 -21.62
N LEU A 131 0.99 -10.11 -20.67
CA LEU A 131 1.30 -8.72 -20.88
C LEU A 131 2.66 -8.61 -21.61
N PRO A 132 2.78 -7.72 -22.60
CA PRO A 132 4.08 -7.41 -23.17
C PRO A 132 5.00 -6.80 -22.12
N LYS A 133 6.31 -6.86 -22.38
CA LYS A 133 7.28 -6.08 -21.61
C LYS A 133 6.83 -4.60 -21.65
N ASP A 134 6.90 -3.96 -20.50
CA ASP A 134 6.48 -2.56 -20.33
C ASP A 134 4.96 -2.30 -20.58
N GLY A 135 4.16 -3.35 -20.69
CA GLY A 135 2.72 -3.24 -21.01
C GLY A 135 1.87 -2.47 -19.99
N LEU A 136 2.37 -2.31 -18.76
CA LEU A 136 1.71 -1.49 -17.73
C LEU A 136 2.18 -0.01 -17.74
N LEU A 137 3.05 0.39 -18.65
CA LEU A 137 3.37 1.80 -18.91
C LEU A 137 2.36 2.45 -19.87
N ASP A 138 1.62 1.64 -20.64
CA ASP A 138 0.53 2.09 -21.52
C ASP A 138 -0.81 1.88 -20.80
N TRP A 139 -1.35 2.97 -20.24
CA TRP A 139 -2.64 2.98 -19.53
C TRP A 139 -3.77 2.42 -20.38
N ASP A 140 -3.93 2.94 -21.60
CA ASP A 140 -5.05 2.60 -22.46
C ASP A 140 -4.99 1.12 -22.90
N ALA A 141 -3.80 0.57 -23.13
CA ALA A 141 -3.63 -0.84 -23.42
C ALA A 141 -4.00 -1.72 -22.22
N ALA A 142 -3.56 -1.35 -21.01
CA ALA A 142 -3.89 -2.06 -19.78
C ALA A 142 -5.40 -2.06 -19.50
N ILE A 143 -6.07 -0.91 -19.67
CA ILE A 143 -7.51 -0.76 -19.46
C ILE A 143 -8.32 -1.53 -20.51
N ARG A 144 -7.95 -1.45 -21.79
CA ARG A 144 -8.62 -2.25 -22.84
C ARG A 144 -8.48 -3.75 -22.59
N ALA A 145 -7.35 -4.20 -22.07
CA ALA A 145 -7.15 -5.60 -21.69
C ALA A 145 -8.09 -5.99 -20.53
N LEU A 146 -8.17 -5.19 -19.45
CA LEU A 146 -9.07 -5.43 -18.31
C LEU A 146 -10.55 -5.43 -18.72
N ALA A 147 -10.97 -4.53 -19.61
CA ALA A 147 -12.33 -4.52 -20.12
C ALA A 147 -12.73 -5.84 -20.82
N ARG A 148 -11.76 -6.55 -21.39
CA ARG A 148 -11.97 -7.82 -22.09
C ARG A 148 -11.79 -9.05 -21.20
N GLU A 149 -11.22 -8.91 -20.00
CA GLU A 149 -11.03 -10.03 -19.09
C GLU A 149 -12.36 -10.65 -18.65
N LYS A 150 -12.33 -11.94 -18.40
CA LYS A 150 -13.43 -12.68 -17.77
C LYS A 150 -13.08 -12.92 -16.30
N PRO A 151 -14.02 -12.73 -15.36
CA PRO A 151 -13.80 -13.11 -13.98
C PRO A 151 -13.38 -14.58 -13.85
N ILE A 152 -12.36 -14.87 -13.04
CA ILE A 152 -11.87 -16.23 -12.80
C ILE A 152 -12.63 -16.94 -11.68
N TRP A 153 -13.49 -16.21 -10.96
CA TRP A 153 -14.53 -16.72 -10.07
C TRP A 153 -15.78 -15.86 -10.19
N GLU A 154 -16.90 -16.35 -9.69
CA GLU A 154 -18.15 -15.58 -9.64
C GLU A 154 -18.00 -14.35 -8.76
N PRO A 155 -18.15 -13.13 -9.31
CA PRO A 155 -17.96 -11.90 -8.54
C PRO A 155 -18.81 -11.85 -7.27
N GLY A 156 -18.22 -11.40 -6.17
CA GLY A 156 -18.90 -11.32 -4.87
C GLY A 156 -18.92 -12.60 -4.04
N THR A 157 -18.57 -13.77 -4.61
CA THR A 157 -18.64 -15.06 -3.89
C THR A 157 -17.36 -15.43 -3.13
N CYS A 158 -16.23 -14.94 -3.60
CA CYS A 158 -14.90 -15.17 -3.02
C CYS A 158 -14.08 -13.89 -3.09
N HIS A 159 -12.96 -13.85 -2.37
CA HIS A 159 -11.96 -12.83 -2.60
C HIS A 159 -10.58 -13.40 -2.90
N GLY A 160 -9.80 -12.63 -3.61
CA GLY A 160 -8.38 -12.87 -3.87
C GLY A 160 -7.71 -11.55 -4.20
N TYR A 161 -6.56 -11.31 -3.63
CA TYR A 161 -5.82 -10.07 -3.75
C TYR A 161 -5.60 -9.65 -5.21
N HIS A 162 -6.25 -8.56 -5.65
CA HIS A 162 -6.08 -8.00 -6.99
C HIS A 162 -4.77 -7.16 -7.03
N GLY A 163 -3.65 -7.86 -6.99
CA GLY A 163 -2.34 -7.26 -6.69
C GLY A 163 -1.85 -6.23 -7.68
N THR A 164 -2.17 -6.41 -8.97
CA THR A 164 -1.75 -5.50 -10.04
C THR A 164 -2.92 -4.78 -10.71
N THR A 165 -4.11 -5.33 -10.65
CA THR A 165 -5.27 -4.87 -11.42
C THR A 165 -6.14 -3.85 -10.70
N ILE A 166 -6.26 -3.92 -9.36
CA ILE A 166 -7.23 -3.10 -8.61
C ILE A 166 -7.03 -1.61 -8.83
N GLY A 167 -5.77 -1.14 -8.82
CA GLY A 167 -5.50 0.28 -9.04
C GLY A 167 -5.90 0.75 -10.44
N PHE A 168 -5.78 -0.11 -11.46
CA PHE A 168 -6.26 0.22 -12.81
C PHE A 168 -7.78 0.23 -12.88
N LEU A 169 -8.47 -0.70 -12.19
CA LEU A 169 -9.94 -0.71 -12.12
C LEU A 169 -10.47 0.55 -11.43
N GLU A 170 -9.93 0.88 -10.25
CA GLU A 170 -10.28 2.09 -9.51
C GLU A 170 -9.85 3.36 -10.25
N GLY A 171 -8.64 3.35 -10.80
CA GLY A 171 -8.07 4.48 -11.52
C GLY A 171 -8.84 4.84 -12.78
N GLU A 172 -9.37 3.85 -13.49
CA GLU A 172 -10.23 4.12 -14.65
C GLU A 172 -11.54 4.78 -14.24
N LEU A 173 -12.14 4.36 -13.11
CA LEU A 173 -13.30 5.05 -12.56
C LEU A 173 -13.00 6.51 -12.21
N ILE A 174 -11.86 6.78 -11.56
CA ILE A 174 -11.41 8.14 -11.27
C ILE A 174 -11.30 8.94 -12.57
N ARG A 175 -10.65 8.37 -13.60
CA ARG A 175 -10.43 9.04 -14.89
C ARG A 175 -11.75 9.36 -15.60
N LEU A 176 -12.66 8.41 -15.66
CA LEU A 176 -13.94 8.56 -16.36
C LEU A 176 -14.85 9.59 -15.67
N VAL A 177 -14.85 9.63 -14.33
CA VAL A 177 -15.72 10.53 -13.56
C VAL A 177 -15.16 11.95 -13.48
N THR A 178 -13.82 12.12 -13.49
CA THR A 178 -13.19 13.41 -13.25
C THR A 178 -12.50 14.02 -14.46
N GLY A 179 -12.19 13.22 -15.49
CA GLY A 179 -11.33 13.61 -16.60
C GLY A 179 -9.83 13.74 -16.24
N LYS A 180 -9.46 13.45 -14.98
CA LYS A 180 -8.08 13.52 -14.48
C LYS A 180 -7.46 12.12 -14.40
N THR A 181 -6.15 12.04 -14.60
CA THR A 181 -5.42 10.80 -14.26
C THR A 181 -5.39 10.60 -12.74
N VAL A 182 -5.09 9.37 -12.29
CA VAL A 182 -5.02 9.07 -10.85
C VAL A 182 -3.96 9.93 -10.17
N GLY A 183 -2.79 10.08 -10.79
CA GLY A 183 -1.70 10.88 -10.24
C GLY A 183 -2.06 12.36 -10.13
N SER A 184 -2.69 12.91 -11.17
CA SER A 184 -3.17 14.30 -11.16
C SER A 184 -4.24 14.50 -10.10
N PHE A 185 -5.23 13.59 -10.00
CA PHE A 185 -6.28 13.69 -8.99
C PHE A 185 -5.70 13.60 -7.57
N LEU A 186 -4.85 12.59 -7.31
CA LEU A 186 -4.16 12.45 -6.02
C LEU A 186 -3.41 13.75 -5.67
N ARG A 187 -2.66 14.31 -6.61
CA ARG A 187 -1.85 15.50 -6.36
C ARG A 187 -2.69 16.73 -6.08
N GLU A 188 -3.71 16.98 -6.88
CA GLU A 188 -4.50 18.20 -6.82
C GLU A 188 -5.53 18.20 -5.69
N GLU A 189 -6.16 17.05 -5.44
CA GLU A 189 -7.33 16.95 -4.56
C GLU A 189 -7.02 16.39 -3.17
N VAL A 190 -5.86 15.71 -3.01
CA VAL A 190 -5.52 14.99 -1.77
C VAL A 190 -4.13 15.36 -1.28
N ALA A 191 -3.07 14.91 -1.96
CA ALA A 191 -1.70 15.02 -1.46
C ALA A 191 -1.21 16.48 -1.43
N GLY A 192 -1.54 17.29 -2.44
CA GLY A 192 -1.16 18.70 -2.51
C GLY A 192 -1.79 19.53 -1.39
N PRO A 193 -3.11 19.52 -1.22
CA PRO A 193 -3.76 20.21 -0.10
C PRO A 193 -3.25 19.77 1.29
N LEU A 194 -2.92 18.49 1.45
CA LEU A 194 -2.32 17.95 2.67
C LEU A 194 -0.83 18.25 2.81
N GLN A 195 -0.18 18.78 1.78
CA GLN A 195 1.29 18.90 1.72
C GLN A 195 2.00 17.56 1.96
N ALA A 196 1.42 16.48 1.45
CA ALA A 196 1.94 15.13 1.59
C ALA A 196 2.85 14.76 0.42
N ASP A 197 4.06 14.34 0.73
CA ASP A 197 5.04 13.82 -0.23
C ASP A 197 4.63 12.41 -0.67
N ALA A 198 3.65 12.33 -1.58
CA ALA A 198 3.09 11.08 -2.09
C ALA A 198 2.63 11.25 -3.54
N TRP A 199 3.08 10.35 -4.42
CA TRP A 199 2.83 10.40 -5.87
C TRP A 199 2.45 9.03 -6.44
N ILE A 200 1.63 9.06 -7.48
CA ILE A 200 1.47 8.02 -8.48
C ILE A 200 1.82 8.68 -9.81
N GLY A 201 2.91 8.24 -10.44
CA GLY A 201 3.53 9.01 -11.52
C GLY A 201 4.41 10.15 -10.99
N LEU A 202 5.68 9.84 -10.71
CA LEU A 202 6.62 10.80 -10.11
C LEU A 202 7.04 11.88 -11.11
N PRO A 203 6.94 13.18 -10.78
CA PRO A 203 7.52 14.25 -11.59
C PRO A 203 9.05 14.15 -11.67
N GLU A 204 9.63 14.60 -12.78
CA GLU A 204 11.09 14.58 -12.99
C GLU A 204 11.84 15.41 -11.95
N SER A 205 11.25 16.50 -11.50
CA SER A 205 11.83 17.39 -10.46
C SER A 205 12.11 16.67 -9.14
N GLU A 206 11.40 15.58 -8.85
CA GLU A 206 11.53 14.83 -7.59
C GLU A 206 12.56 13.69 -7.67
N GLU A 207 13.09 13.37 -8.85
CA GLU A 207 14.06 12.29 -9.05
C GLU A 207 15.32 12.39 -8.16
N PRO A 208 15.90 13.58 -7.92
CA PRO A 208 17.10 13.70 -7.07
C PRO A 208 16.90 13.22 -5.62
N ARG A 209 15.64 13.16 -5.15
CA ARG A 209 15.30 12.74 -3.79
C ARG A 209 15.04 11.23 -3.67
N VAL A 210 14.97 10.52 -4.80
CA VAL A 210 14.58 9.10 -4.81
C VAL A 210 15.68 8.23 -4.20
N ALA A 211 15.30 7.39 -3.25
CA ALA A 211 16.15 6.34 -2.74
C ALA A 211 16.09 5.12 -3.66
N GLU A 212 17.26 4.52 -3.92
CA GLU A 212 17.40 3.33 -4.75
C GLU A 212 16.90 2.09 -4.01
N VAL A 213 15.95 1.38 -4.61
CA VAL A 213 15.42 0.13 -4.05
C VAL A 213 16.43 -1.00 -4.24
N SER A 214 16.84 -1.62 -3.14
CA SER A 214 17.65 -2.83 -3.11
C SER A 214 16.75 -4.06 -2.96
N ILE A 215 16.77 -4.94 -3.96
CA ILE A 215 15.99 -6.17 -3.94
C ILE A 215 16.81 -7.26 -3.26
N VAL A 216 16.24 -7.84 -2.21
CA VAL A 216 16.74 -9.09 -1.66
C VAL A 216 16.10 -10.22 -2.44
N GLU A 217 16.91 -11.12 -2.98
CA GLU A 217 16.42 -12.32 -3.66
C GLU A 217 15.46 -13.09 -2.75
N ALA A 218 14.38 -13.62 -3.35
CA ALA A 218 13.44 -14.44 -2.61
C ALA A 218 14.17 -15.64 -2.02
N ASP A 219 14.00 -15.86 -0.72
CA ASP A 219 14.51 -17.08 -0.09
C ASP A 219 13.82 -18.30 -0.72
N PRO A 220 14.55 -19.16 -1.43
CA PRO A 220 13.98 -20.35 -2.04
C PRO A 220 13.40 -21.34 -1.02
N ASN A 221 13.78 -21.18 0.26
CA ASN A 221 13.25 -21.98 1.36
C ASN A 221 12.03 -21.34 2.02
N SER A 222 11.58 -20.17 1.56
CA SER A 222 10.38 -19.54 2.13
C SER A 222 9.15 -20.42 1.92
N ALA A 223 8.26 -20.43 2.91
CA ALA A 223 7.01 -21.19 2.85
C ALA A 223 6.14 -20.76 1.64
N MET A 224 6.21 -19.50 1.26
CA MET A 224 5.53 -18.96 0.08
C MET A 224 6.13 -19.56 -1.21
N PHE A 225 7.46 -19.62 -1.35
CA PHE A 225 8.11 -20.21 -2.51
C PHE A 225 7.80 -21.71 -2.62
N ALA A 226 7.83 -22.44 -1.50
CA ALA A 226 7.48 -23.85 -1.46
C ALA A 226 6.03 -24.09 -1.91
N LYS A 227 5.07 -23.25 -1.48
CA LYS A 227 3.66 -23.31 -1.95
C LYS A 227 3.55 -23.01 -3.44
N LEU A 228 4.25 -22.00 -3.93
CA LEU A 228 4.31 -21.66 -5.34
C LEU A 228 4.78 -22.88 -6.17
N MET A 229 5.86 -23.52 -5.76
CA MET A 229 6.40 -24.69 -6.46
C MET A 229 5.49 -25.93 -6.39
N ALA A 230 4.71 -26.05 -5.33
CA ALA A 230 3.77 -27.17 -5.19
C ALA A 230 2.52 -27.05 -6.09
N GLU A 231 2.15 -25.84 -6.50
CA GLU A 231 0.95 -25.57 -7.30
C GLU A 231 1.30 -24.85 -8.62
N PRO A 232 1.93 -25.50 -9.61
CA PRO A 232 2.43 -24.86 -10.83
C PRO A 232 1.32 -24.27 -11.73
N ASN A 233 0.08 -24.74 -11.57
CA ASN A 233 -1.10 -24.23 -12.30
C ASN A 233 -1.88 -23.18 -11.54
N TRP A 234 -1.40 -22.77 -10.36
CA TRP A 234 -2.08 -21.75 -9.58
C TRP A 234 -2.02 -20.40 -10.28
N VAL A 235 -3.20 -19.77 -10.43
CA VAL A 235 -3.33 -18.47 -11.11
C VAL A 235 -2.50 -17.35 -10.47
N GLY A 236 -2.17 -17.47 -9.17
CA GLY A 236 -1.29 -16.55 -8.45
C GLY A 236 0.13 -16.43 -9.04
N TRP A 237 0.58 -17.38 -9.85
CA TRP A 237 1.81 -17.25 -10.64
C TRP A 237 1.80 -15.99 -11.51
N LYS A 238 0.65 -15.65 -12.08
CA LYS A 238 0.50 -14.44 -12.91
C LYS A 238 0.68 -13.14 -12.12
N LEU A 239 0.38 -13.14 -10.81
CA LEU A 239 0.63 -12.01 -9.93
C LEU A 239 2.13 -11.68 -9.82
N ILE A 240 2.99 -12.67 -9.99
CA ILE A 240 4.45 -12.54 -9.88
C ILE A 240 5.08 -12.34 -11.24
N HIS A 241 4.66 -13.10 -12.25
CA HIS A 241 5.32 -13.21 -13.53
C HIS A 241 4.67 -12.41 -14.66
N ASN A 242 3.34 -12.21 -14.64
CA ASN A 242 2.62 -11.42 -15.64
C ASN A 242 2.40 -9.99 -15.17
N THR A 243 3.49 -9.26 -14.96
CA THR A 243 3.47 -7.92 -14.32
C THR A 243 3.86 -6.80 -15.28
N GLY A 244 3.94 -7.08 -16.60
CA GLY A 244 4.38 -6.09 -17.58
C GLY A 244 5.71 -5.42 -17.20
N GLY A 245 6.63 -6.19 -16.62
CA GLY A 245 7.96 -5.70 -16.21
C GLY A 245 8.02 -4.95 -14.86
N THR A 246 6.91 -4.73 -14.19
CA THR A 246 6.86 -3.94 -12.93
C THR A 246 7.64 -4.56 -11.78
N ASN A 247 7.78 -5.89 -11.78
CA ASN A 247 8.53 -6.64 -10.76
C ASN A 247 9.94 -6.98 -11.20
N ASP A 248 10.34 -6.63 -12.42
CA ASP A 248 11.68 -6.87 -12.92
C ASP A 248 12.69 -5.99 -12.16
N PRO A 249 13.73 -6.59 -11.55
CA PRO A 249 14.79 -5.83 -10.87
C PRO A 249 15.43 -4.75 -11.74
N ALA A 250 15.57 -5.01 -13.05
CA ALA A 250 16.15 -4.04 -13.98
C ALA A 250 15.30 -2.79 -14.17
N ASN A 251 13.99 -2.86 -13.91
CA ASN A 251 13.03 -1.77 -14.15
C ASN A 251 12.70 -0.97 -12.90
N ILE A 252 12.85 -1.58 -11.73
CA ILE A 252 12.31 -1.06 -10.46
C ILE A 252 12.85 0.33 -10.11
N ASN A 253 14.11 0.61 -10.46
CA ASN A 253 14.79 1.87 -10.21
C ASN A 253 14.85 2.80 -11.43
N THR A 254 14.12 2.48 -12.51
CA THR A 254 14.15 3.33 -13.71
C THR A 254 13.15 4.47 -13.64
N ARG A 255 13.51 5.59 -14.27
CA ARG A 255 12.64 6.76 -14.42
C ARG A 255 11.30 6.40 -15.08
N ALA A 256 11.32 5.56 -16.13
CA ALA A 256 10.11 5.18 -16.85
C ALA A 256 9.05 4.55 -15.93
N TYR A 257 9.47 3.66 -15.03
CA TYR A 257 8.56 2.99 -14.10
C TYR A 257 8.13 3.87 -12.90
N ARG A 258 8.92 4.89 -12.54
CA ARG A 258 8.50 5.89 -11.55
C ARG A 258 7.57 6.93 -12.14
N ALA A 259 7.78 7.31 -13.41
CA ALA A 259 6.93 8.25 -14.13
C ALA A 259 5.57 7.67 -14.51
N ALA A 260 5.51 6.35 -14.72
CA ALA A 260 4.27 5.68 -15.07
C ALA A 260 3.27 5.74 -13.92
N GLU A 261 2.03 6.09 -14.24
CA GLU A 261 0.94 6.02 -13.29
C GLU A 261 0.46 4.59 -13.14
N ASN A 262 1.12 3.83 -12.25
CA ASN A 262 0.67 2.50 -11.85
C ASN A 262 0.04 2.57 -10.45
N PRO A 263 -1.30 2.67 -10.35
CA PRO A 263 -1.96 2.92 -9.07
C PRO A 263 -2.02 1.69 -8.16
N SER A 264 -1.54 0.53 -8.64
CA SER A 264 -1.46 -0.68 -7.82
C SER A 264 -0.11 -0.83 -7.09
N VAL A 265 1.01 -0.42 -7.74
CA VAL A 265 2.36 -0.69 -7.22
C VAL A 265 3.38 0.42 -7.52
N GLY A 266 2.99 1.48 -8.21
CA GLY A 266 3.87 2.57 -8.68
C GLY A 266 3.97 3.77 -7.73
N GLY A 267 3.40 3.68 -6.53
CA GLY A 267 3.47 4.78 -5.56
C GLY A 267 4.90 5.10 -5.14
N VAL A 268 5.19 6.39 -4.99
CA VAL A 268 6.44 6.93 -4.42
C VAL A 268 6.06 7.87 -3.28
N ALA A 269 6.70 7.73 -2.12
CA ALA A 269 6.37 8.58 -0.97
C ALA A 269 7.54 8.69 0.02
N SER A 270 7.52 9.73 0.87
CA SER A 270 8.27 9.78 2.11
C SER A 270 7.43 9.21 3.28
N ALA A 271 8.09 8.89 4.40
CA ALA A 271 7.38 8.47 5.62
C ALA A 271 6.45 9.58 6.14
N ARG A 272 6.94 10.82 6.15
CA ARG A 272 6.14 12.03 6.49
C ARG A 272 4.93 12.16 5.58
N GLY A 273 5.15 11.97 4.26
CA GLY A 273 4.08 12.03 3.28
C GLY A 273 3.00 11.00 3.54
N LEU A 274 3.36 9.76 3.90
CA LEU A 274 2.39 8.73 4.27
C LEU A 274 1.66 9.07 5.57
N ALA A 275 2.37 9.44 6.64
CA ALA A 275 1.74 9.82 7.91
C ALA A 275 0.78 11.00 7.70
N ARG A 276 1.17 11.98 6.89
CA ARG A 276 0.35 13.14 6.55
C ARG A 276 -0.87 12.76 5.73
N LEU A 277 -0.70 11.89 4.74
CA LEU A 277 -1.77 11.40 3.87
C LEU A 277 -2.87 10.68 4.68
N PHE A 278 -2.48 9.89 5.68
CA PHE A 278 -3.40 9.15 6.54
C PHE A 278 -3.94 9.94 7.72
N SER A 279 -3.38 11.11 8.05
CA SER A 279 -3.75 11.91 9.23
C SER A 279 -5.23 12.30 9.30
N PRO A 280 -5.92 12.73 8.22
CA PRO A 280 -7.35 13.01 8.29
C PRO A 280 -8.18 11.81 8.75
N PHE A 281 -7.77 10.60 8.37
CA PHE A 281 -8.51 9.36 8.57
C PHE A 281 -8.28 8.72 9.96
N SER A 282 -7.24 9.15 10.67
CA SER A 282 -7.07 8.85 12.11
C SER A 282 -7.92 9.74 13.02
N ARG A 283 -8.65 10.66 12.42
CA ARG A 283 -9.55 11.62 13.08
C ARG A 283 -10.96 11.48 12.48
N ASP A 284 -11.59 12.60 12.24
CA ASP A 284 -12.97 12.73 11.72
C ASP A 284 -13.03 13.03 10.20
N GLY A 285 -12.00 12.73 9.46
CA GLY A 285 -11.87 13.01 8.03
C GLY A 285 -11.25 14.37 7.71
N ALA A 286 -10.68 15.05 8.72
CA ALA A 286 -10.08 16.37 8.58
C ALA A 286 -8.77 16.50 9.37
N VAL A 287 -7.88 17.37 8.91
CA VAL A 287 -6.66 17.78 9.62
C VAL A 287 -6.31 19.23 9.21
N ASP A 288 -5.85 20.03 10.16
CA ASP A 288 -5.43 21.46 9.95
C ASP A 288 -6.50 22.29 9.22
N GLY A 289 -7.76 22.09 9.55
CA GLY A 289 -8.87 22.79 8.91
C GLY A 289 -9.26 22.27 7.51
N LEU A 290 -8.50 21.36 6.93
CA LEU A 290 -8.79 20.72 5.65
C LEU A 290 -9.61 19.45 5.88
N ARG A 291 -10.80 19.37 5.30
CA ARG A 291 -11.65 18.16 5.30
C ARG A 291 -11.56 17.47 3.95
N LEU A 292 -11.10 16.22 3.95
CA LEU A 292 -11.07 15.37 2.75
C LEU A 292 -12.38 14.60 2.57
N VAL A 293 -12.93 14.06 3.67
CA VAL A 293 -14.19 13.31 3.68
C VAL A 293 -15.01 13.66 4.92
N ARG A 294 -16.31 13.47 4.84
CA ARG A 294 -17.19 13.61 6.01
C ARG A 294 -16.96 12.47 7.00
N PRO A 295 -17.21 12.64 8.29
CA PRO A 295 -17.11 11.57 9.30
C PRO A 295 -17.95 10.33 8.94
N THR A 296 -19.07 10.52 8.24
CA THR A 296 -19.98 9.45 7.78
C THR A 296 -19.37 8.53 6.71
N ALA A 297 -18.30 8.93 6.04
CA ALA A 297 -17.57 8.09 5.07
C ALA A 297 -16.60 7.11 5.75
N LEU A 298 -16.12 7.42 6.96
CA LEU A 298 -15.07 6.64 7.63
C LEU A 298 -15.46 5.17 7.94
N PRO A 299 -16.72 4.84 8.30
CA PRO A 299 -17.11 3.44 8.50
C PRO A 299 -16.84 2.54 7.29
N ALA A 300 -17.06 3.01 6.07
CA ALA A 300 -16.79 2.25 4.85
C ALA A 300 -15.30 1.93 4.67
N MET A 301 -14.42 2.82 5.14
CA MET A 301 -12.96 2.62 5.11
C MET A 301 -12.48 1.67 6.21
N ARG A 302 -13.16 1.62 7.36
CA ARG A 302 -12.74 0.90 8.57
C ARG A 302 -13.29 -0.51 8.67
N HIS A 303 -14.56 -0.71 8.28
CA HIS A 303 -15.22 -2.00 8.49
C HIS A 303 -14.74 -3.05 7.48
N PRO A 304 -14.44 -4.28 7.92
CA PRO A 304 -14.15 -5.38 7.01
C PRO A 304 -15.29 -5.58 6.01
N ARG A 305 -14.96 -5.71 4.73
CA ARG A 305 -15.90 -5.99 3.64
C ARG A 305 -15.74 -7.39 3.10
N SER A 306 -14.50 -7.88 3.07
CA SER A 306 -14.20 -9.25 2.70
C SER A 306 -13.13 -9.83 3.63
N ALA A 307 -13.28 -11.09 3.99
CA ALA A 307 -12.33 -11.83 4.81
C ALA A 307 -12.29 -13.29 4.37
N SER A 308 -11.12 -13.90 4.40
CA SER A 308 -10.94 -15.32 4.12
C SER A 308 -9.73 -15.87 4.88
N ASP A 309 -9.84 -17.09 5.35
CA ASP A 309 -8.72 -17.81 5.94
C ASP A 309 -7.67 -18.26 4.90
N CYS A 310 -8.05 -18.21 3.61
CA CYS A 310 -7.18 -18.54 2.49
C CYS A 310 -7.57 -17.70 1.26
N ASP A 311 -6.93 -16.54 1.13
CA ASP A 311 -7.03 -15.70 -0.06
C ASP A 311 -6.67 -16.50 -1.31
N LEU A 312 -7.48 -16.42 -2.36
CA LEU A 312 -7.29 -17.22 -3.58
C LEU A 312 -5.97 -16.92 -4.30
N MET A 313 -5.43 -15.71 -4.08
CA MET A 313 -4.21 -15.24 -4.76
C MET A 313 -2.97 -15.31 -3.86
N LEU A 314 -3.10 -15.08 -2.56
CA LEU A 314 -1.96 -15.06 -1.63
C LEU A 314 -1.78 -16.37 -0.85
N ARG A 315 -2.83 -17.20 -0.80
CA ARG A 315 -2.85 -18.44 0.00
C ARG A 315 -2.57 -18.20 1.49
N LEU A 316 -2.93 -17.04 1.97
CA LEU A 316 -2.79 -16.58 3.35
C LEU A 316 -4.16 -16.07 3.83
N PRO A 317 -4.42 -16.03 5.14
CA PRO A 317 -5.56 -15.29 5.66
C PRO A 317 -5.43 -13.82 5.29
N THR A 318 -6.50 -13.21 4.77
CA THR A 318 -6.54 -11.77 4.48
C THR A 318 -7.89 -11.18 4.83
N THR A 319 -7.88 -9.90 5.18
CA THR A 319 -9.08 -9.11 5.47
C THR A 319 -8.93 -7.75 4.82
N PHE A 320 -9.94 -7.35 4.06
CA PHE A 320 -10.00 -6.05 3.40
C PHE A 320 -11.27 -5.30 3.77
N SER A 321 -11.14 -3.98 3.91
CA SER A 321 -12.25 -3.05 3.82
C SER A 321 -12.38 -2.57 2.36
N LEU A 322 -13.07 -1.48 2.10
CA LEU A 322 -13.17 -0.93 0.75
C LEU A 322 -11.87 -0.21 0.39
N GLY A 323 -11.00 -0.90 -0.34
CA GLY A 323 -9.70 -0.41 -0.84
C GLY A 323 -8.52 -0.51 0.12
N PHE A 324 -8.72 -1.01 1.35
CA PHE A 324 -7.65 -1.06 2.35
C PHE A 324 -7.48 -2.45 2.96
N ALA A 325 -6.25 -2.77 3.30
CA ALA A 325 -5.93 -3.90 4.15
C ALA A 325 -6.28 -3.59 5.62
N LYS A 326 -6.78 -4.58 6.31
CA LYS A 326 -7.01 -4.62 7.76
C LYS A 326 -5.92 -5.47 8.43
N SER A 327 -6.00 -5.66 9.73
CA SER A 327 -5.19 -6.69 10.39
C SER A 327 -5.51 -8.06 9.81
N TRP A 328 -4.50 -8.84 9.45
CA TRP A 328 -4.64 -10.19 8.89
C TRP A 328 -3.43 -11.07 9.17
N GLY A 329 -3.65 -12.38 9.11
CA GLY A 329 -2.65 -13.37 9.47
C GLY A 329 -2.42 -13.46 10.97
N ALA A 330 -1.36 -14.14 11.36
CA ALA A 330 -0.93 -14.27 12.74
C ALA A 330 0.60 -14.23 12.82
N ARG A 331 1.16 -13.82 13.94
CA ARG A 331 2.63 -13.76 14.16
C ARG A 331 3.32 -15.09 13.86
N LYS A 332 2.67 -16.21 14.21
CA LYS A 332 3.16 -17.58 13.92
C LYS A 332 3.27 -17.89 12.42
N SER A 333 2.66 -17.10 11.55
CA SER A 333 2.76 -17.27 10.09
C SER A 333 4.14 -16.88 9.54
N GLY A 334 4.99 -16.28 10.38
CA GLY A 334 6.32 -15.81 10.02
C GLY A 334 6.35 -14.43 9.37
N PRO A 335 7.55 -13.81 9.32
CA PRO A 335 7.75 -12.49 8.74
C PRO A 335 7.25 -12.41 7.30
N GLY A 336 6.63 -11.29 6.93
CA GLY A 336 6.10 -11.07 5.58
C GLY A 336 4.75 -11.73 5.28
N ASN A 337 4.20 -12.51 6.22
CA ASN A 337 2.94 -13.25 6.03
C ASN A 337 1.81 -12.76 6.95
N HIS A 338 1.95 -11.59 7.54
CA HIS A 338 0.92 -10.96 8.38
C HIS A 338 1.01 -9.44 8.33
N VAL A 339 -0.06 -8.79 8.74
CA VAL A 339 -0.14 -7.35 9.05
C VAL A 339 -0.90 -7.24 10.36
N ILE A 340 -0.23 -6.86 11.44
CA ILE A 340 -0.84 -6.75 12.76
C ILE A 340 -0.90 -5.27 13.13
N ILE A 341 -2.06 -4.69 12.96
CA ILE A 341 -2.40 -3.30 13.29
C ILE A 341 -3.60 -3.27 14.24
N GLY A 342 -4.09 -2.11 14.62
CA GLY A 342 -5.30 -1.99 15.46
C GLY A 342 -6.54 -2.54 14.78
N GLU A 343 -7.55 -2.92 15.58
CA GLU A 343 -8.81 -3.43 15.06
C GLU A 343 -9.51 -2.42 14.16
N GLN A 344 -9.48 -1.13 14.55
CA GLN A 344 -10.08 -0.04 13.78
C GLN A 344 -9.14 0.52 12.71
N ALA A 345 -7.87 0.11 12.69
CA ALA A 345 -6.89 0.56 11.71
C ALA A 345 -7.19 0.06 10.30
N PHE A 346 -6.79 0.82 9.30
CA PHE A 346 -6.84 0.48 7.89
C PHE A 346 -5.75 1.22 7.11
N GLY A 347 -5.23 0.57 6.09
CA GLY A 347 -4.14 1.10 5.28
C GLY A 347 -3.65 0.09 4.27
N ALA A 348 -2.37 0.10 3.94
CA ALA A 348 -1.79 -0.92 3.07
C ALA A 348 -0.32 -1.17 3.41
N PRO A 349 0.11 -2.45 3.45
CA PRO A 349 1.51 -2.79 3.41
C PRO A 349 2.05 -2.64 1.98
N GLY A 350 3.33 -2.27 1.87
CA GLY A 350 4.08 -2.32 0.63
C GLY A 350 5.02 -3.52 0.59
N ARG A 351 5.33 -4.00 -0.60
CA ARG A 351 6.35 -5.04 -0.79
C ARG A 351 7.65 -4.62 -0.09
N GLY A 352 8.22 -5.53 0.69
CA GLY A 352 9.46 -5.26 1.42
C GLY A 352 9.27 -4.85 2.88
N GLY A 353 8.03 -4.60 3.33
CA GLY A 353 7.70 -4.32 4.73
C GLY A 353 7.37 -2.87 5.05
N SER A 354 7.31 -1.96 4.05
CA SER A 354 6.78 -0.61 4.25
C SER A 354 5.28 -0.67 4.60
N ILE A 355 4.77 0.36 5.27
CA ILE A 355 3.33 0.47 5.58
C ILE A 355 2.92 1.92 5.75
N GLY A 356 1.70 2.23 5.28
CA GLY A 356 0.96 3.44 5.62
C GLY A 356 -0.43 3.07 6.12
N PHE A 357 -0.85 3.61 7.26
CA PHE A 357 -2.18 3.37 7.81
C PHE A 357 -2.69 4.48 8.72
N ALA A 358 -3.99 4.50 8.94
CA ALA A 358 -4.67 5.29 9.97
C ALA A 358 -5.38 4.38 10.97
N ASP A 359 -5.39 4.78 12.23
CA ASP A 359 -6.21 4.19 13.29
C ASP A 359 -6.97 5.27 14.03
N GLY A 360 -8.28 5.31 13.85
CA GLY A 360 -9.14 6.34 14.46
C GLY A 360 -9.40 6.12 15.94
N GLU A 361 -9.22 4.91 16.48
CA GLU A 361 -9.33 4.62 17.91
C GLU A 361 -8.07 5.04 18.65
N ALA A 362 -6.91 4.64 18.11
CA ALA A 362 -5.61 5.05 18.63
C ALA A 362 -5.27 6.50 18.28
N LYS A 363 -6.02 7.13 17.38
CA LYS A 363 -5.80 8.47 16.82
C LYS A 363 -4.42 8.65 16.19
N ILE A 364 -3.85 7.58 15.63
CA ILE A 364 -2.56 7.63 14.96
C ILE A 364 -2.70 7.52 13.45
N SER A 365 -1.84 8.25 12.76
CA SER A 365 -1.45 7.96 11.38
C SER A 365 0.02 7.61 11.34
N PHE A 366 0.36 6.63 10.51
CA PHE A 366 1.65 5.98 10.52
C PHE A 366 2.19 5.85 9.10
N GLY A 367 3.45 6.18 8.91
CA GLY A 367 4.20 5.96 7.68
C GLY A 367 5.57 5.38 7.97
N TYR A 368 5.88 4.22 7.41
CA TYR A 368 7.22 3.64 7.41
C TYR A 368 7.61 3.27 5.99
N VAL A 369 8.74 3.75 5.55
CA VAL A 369 9.29 3.49 4.22
C VAL A 369 10.75 3.06 4.34
N MET A 370 11.22 2.20 3.43
CA MET A 370 12.58 1.70 3.39
C MET A 370 12.96 1.29 1.97
N ASN A 371 14.25 1.21 1.68
CA ASN A 371 14.72 0.84 0.35
C ASN A 371 15.26 -0.60 0.25
N ARG A 372 15.48 -1.32 1.35
CA ARG A 372 15.85 -2.73 1.31
C ARG A 372 14.62 -3.61 1.42
N HIS A 373 14.26 -4.27 0.33
CA HIS A 373 13.14 -5.19 0.34
C HIS A 373 13.40 -6.40 1.23
N GLY A 374 12.34 -6.83 1.96
CA GLY A 374 12.27 -8.13 2.60
C GLY A 374 11.40 -9.08 1.78
N GLY A 375 11.28 -10.32 2.23
CA GLY A 375 10.35 -11.30 1.67
C GLY A 375 8.91 -11.07 2.12
N GLY A 376 7.96 -11.70 1.38
CA GLY A 376 6.54 -11.71 1.73
C GLY A 376 5.73 -10.53 1.19
N VAL A 377 4.44 -10.55 1.50
CA VAL A 377 3.44 -9.56 1.04
C VAL A 377 2.87 -8.71 2.17
N GLY A 378 3.14 -9.11 3.42
CA GLY A 378 2.80 -8.38 4.64
C GLY A 378 4.01 -7.67 5.24
N LEU A 379 3.96 -7.43 6.55
CA LEU A 379 5.03 -6.80 7.29
C LEU A 379 6.11 -7.84 7.67
N ASN A 380 7.36 -7.49 7.41
CA ASN A 380 8.49 -8.20 7.97
C ASN A 380 8.80 -7.70 9.41
N ASP A 381 9.81 -8.29 10.06
CA ASP A 381 10.17 -7.95 11.44
C ASP A 381 10.50 -6.47 11.62
N ARG A 382 11.06 -5.81 10.58
CA ARG A 382 11.39 -4.38 10.63
C ARG A 382 10.14 -3.51 10.72
N GLY A 383 9.18 -3.70 9.81
CA GLY A 383 7.95 -2.92 9.80
C GLY A 383 7.06 -3.27 11.00
N GLN A 384 6.91 -4.58 11.31
CA GLN A 384 6.02 -5.00 12.38
C GLN A 384 6.51 -4.56 13.76
N SER A 385 7.83 -4.59 14.04
CA SER A 385 8.36 -4.15 15.34
C SER A 385 8.09 -2.68 15.62
N LEU A 386 8.12 -1.84 14.59
CA LEU A 386 7.82 -0.41 14.70
C LEU A 386 6.34 -0.16 14.99
N VAL A 387 5.45 -0.88 14.30
CA VAL A 387 4.01 -0.86 14.58
C VAL A 387 3.72 -1.31 16.00
N ASP A 388 4.35 -2.40 16.43
CA ASP A 388 4.19 -2.95 17.76
C ASP A 388 4.65 -1.97 18.86
N ALA A 389 5.79 -1.31 18.65
CA ALA A 389 6.30 -0.31 19.58
C ALA A 389 5.37 0.90 19.69
N ALA A 390 4.78 1.34 18.57
CA ALA A 390 3.83 2.45 18.56
C ALA A 390 2.56 2.12 19.35
N TYR A 391 1.96 0.96 19.14
CA TYR A 391 0.76 0.56 19.89
C TYR A 391 1.03 0.35 21.39
N ARG A 392 2.18 -0.26 21.75
CA ARG A 392 2.58 -0.40 23.16
C ARG A 392 2.79 0.95 23.85
N ALA A 393 3.38 1.94 23.16
CA ALA A 393 3.55 3.30 23.67
C ALA A 393 2.21 3.97 24.01
N LEU A 394 1.13 3.55 23.35
CA LEU A 394 -0.22 4.03 23.59
C LEU A 394 -1.03 3.16 24.58
N GLY A 395 -0.40 2.13 25.19
CA GLY A 395 -1.03 1.27 26.16
C GLY A 395 -1.95 0.18 25.58
N TYR A 396 -1.81 -0.11 24.27
CA TYR A 396 -2.51 -1.22 23.63
C TYR A 396 -1.86 -2.57 23.94
N THR A 397 -2.67 -3.61 23.94
CA THR A 397 -2.24 -5.01 24.10
C THR A 397 -2.55 -5.77 22.82
N SER A 398 -1.70 -6.76 22.50
CA SER A 398 -1.95 -7.62 21.35
C SER A 398 -2.90 -8.75 21.75
N SER A 399 -4.03 -8.87 21.05
CA SER A 399 -4.89 -10.05 21.15
C SER A 399 -4.20 -11.27 20.50
N ASP A 400 -4.56 -12.47 20.90
CA ASP A 400 -4.31 -13.69 20.11
C ASP A 400 -5.56 -13.91 19.22
N PRO A 401 -5.50 -13.81 17.91
CA PRO A 401 -4.42 -14.12 16.97
C PRO A 401 -3.53 -12.94 16.53
N GLY A 402 -3.62 -11.75 17.09
CA GLY A 402 -2.59 -10.75 16.83
C GLY A 402 -3.06 -9.35 16.43
N CYS A 403 -4.32 -8.98 16.67
CA CYS A 403 -4.78 -7.59 16.52
C CYS A 403 -4.37 -6.74 17.75
N TRP A 404 -4.09 -5.46 17.59
CA TRP A 404 -3.90 -4.54 18.70
C TRP A 404 -5.24 -4.03 19.19
N VAL A 405 -5.49 -4.21 20.48
CA VAL A 405 -6.72 -3.82 21.19
C VAL A 405 -6.38 -3.06 22.47
N ARG A 406 -7.30 -2.21 22.91
CA ARG A 406 -7.13 -1.41 24.13
C ARG A 406 -7.73 -2.10 25.33
#